data_ba0815a52746acdf7c9ac349491dc49b
#
_entry.id   ba0815a52746acdf7c9ac349491dc49b
#
_cell.length_a   1.000
_cell.length_b   1.000
_cell.length_c   1.000
_cell.angle_alpha   90.00
_cell.angle_beta   90.00
_cell.angle_gamma   90.00
#
_symmetry.space_group_name_H-M   'P 1'
#
loop_
_entity.id
_entity.type
_entity.pdbx_description
1 polymer ?
#
loop_
_entity_poly.entity_id
_entity_poly.type
_entity_poly.pdbx_seq_one_letter_code
_entity_poly.pdbx_strand_id
1 'polypeptide(L)' 'PRGLLPKEGIWVHFAQEVIRNQVRDSTWQAVVHLVGDAGAVSLAFTACYYEMMVRLNSAFGLDAG' A
#
# COMPACT_ATOMS: atom_id res chain seq x y z
N PRO A 1 5.08 12.54 6.94
CA PRO A 1 4.14 13.59 6.60
C PRO A 1 3.38 14.06 7.80
N ARG A 2 3.07 15.34 7.77
CA ARG A 2 2.32 15.91 8.87
C ARG A 2 0.93 15.33 8.93
N GLY A 3 0.43 15.17 10.16
CA GLY A 3 -0.92 14.71 10.37
C GLY A 3 -1.09 13.21 10.43
N LEU A 4 -0.05 12.45 10.13
CA LEU A 4 -0.12 11.00 10.20
C LEU A 4 0.41 10.51 11.53
N LEU A 5 -0.30 9.55 12.12
CA LEU A 5 0.23 8.82 13.26
C LEU A 5 1.36 7.90 12.78
N PRO A 6 2.28 7.49 13.67
CA PRO A 6 3.38 6.62 13.25
C PRO A 6 2.93 5.35 12.54
N LYS A 7 1.85 4.71 13.03
CA LYS A 7 1.35 3.49 12.40
C LYS A 7 0.75 3.76 11.03
N GLU A 8 0.16 4.93 10.84
CA GLU A 8 -0.38 5.32 9.53
C GLU A 8 0.75 5.56 8.54
N GLY A 9 1.84 6.13 9.04
CA GLY A 9 3.01 6.35 8.21
C GLY A 9 3.61 5.04 7.71
N ILE A 10 3.65 4.01 8.56
CA ILE A 10 4.20 2.72 8.13
C ILE A 10 3.31 2.06 7.08
N TRP A 11 2.00 2.23 7.17
CA TRP A 11 1.09 1.69 6.16
C TRP A 11 1.29 2.35 4.81
N VAL A 12 1.43 3.67 4.79
CA VAL A 12 1.71 4.40 3.55
C VAL A 12 3.03 3.95 2.96
N HIS A 13 4.03 3.81 3.81
CA HIS A 13 5.36 3.37 3.41
C HIS A 13 5.32 1.96 2.80
N PHE A 14 4.60 1.07 3.46
CA PHE A 14 4.42 -0.29 2.98
C PHE A 14 3.74 -0.31 1.62
N ALA A 15 2.66 0.46 1.47
CA ALA A 15 1.95 0.52 0.19
C ALA A 15 2.86 1.00 -0.93
N GLN A 16 3.66 2.03 -0.66
CA GLN A 16 4.61 2.54 -1.65
C GLN A 16 5.63 1.48 -2.05
N GLU A 17 6.13 0.72 -1.07
CA GLU A 17 7.10 -0.34 -1.35
C GLU A 17 6.48 -1.48 -2.16
N VAL A 18 5.23 -1.83 -1.85
CA VAL A 18 4.52 -2.86 -2.61
C VAL A 18 4.39 -2.44 -4.07
N ILE A 19 3.98 -1.20 -4.31
CA ILE A 19 3.77 -0.68 -5.65
C ILE A 19 5.09 -0.64 -6.42
N ARG A 20 6.19 -0.34 -5.74
CA ARG A 20 7.51 -0.30 -6.36
C ARG A 20 8.15 -1.68 -6.49
N ASN A 21 7.48 -2.71 -5.96
CA ASN A 21 7.99 -4.07 -5.96
C ASN A 21 9.32 -4.19 -5.20
N GLN A 22 9.45 -3.46 -4.11
CA GLN A 22 10.68 -3.40 -3.32
C GLN A 22 10.34 -3.36 -1.83
N VAL A 23 9.64 -4.38 -1.33
CA VAL A 23 9.28 -4.45 0.07
C VAL A 23 10.48 -4.93 0.87
N ARG A 24 10.95 -4.09 1.78
CA ARG A 24 12.07 -4.43 2.65
C ARG A 24 11.59 -5.31 3.79
N ASP A 25 12.47 -6.20 4.24
CA ASP A 25 12.15 -7.10 5.36
C ASP A 25 11.74 -6.32 6.60
N SER A 26 12.43 -5.21 6.88
CA SER A 26 12.11 -4.41 8.07
C SER A 26 10.70 -3.82 7.98
N THR A 27 10.29 -3.37 6.80
CA THR A 27 8.96 -2.83 6.59
C THR A 27 7.92 -3.94 6.74
N TRP A 28 8.17 -5.09 6.13
CA TRP A 28 7.26 -6.23 6.23
C TRP A 28 7.07 -6.64 7.68
N GLN A 29 8.16 -6.77 8.43
CA GLN A 29 8.08 -7.17 9.84
C GLN A 29 7.32 -6.15 10.68
N ALA A 30 7.51 -4.86 10.40
CA ALA A 30 6.78 -3.83 11.13
C ALA A 30 5.27 -3.93 10.88
N VAL A 31 4.88 -4.18 9.63
CA VAL A 31 3.46 -4.31 9.28
C VAL A 31 2.88 -5.56 9.91
N VAL A 32 3.59 -6.69 9.83
CA VAL A 32 3.14 -7.94 10.42
C VAL A 32 2.97 -7.79 11.93
N HIS A 33 3.86 -7.05 12.57
CA HIS A 33 3.76 -6.79 14.00
C HIS A 33 2.48 -6.04 14.34
N LEU A 34 2.06 -5.11 13.48
CA LEU A 34 0.88 -4.29 13.73
C LEU A 34 -0.43 -5.00 13.41
N VAL A 35 -0.49 -5.76 12.34
CA VAL A 35 -1.74 -6.30 11.82
C VAL A 35 -1.73 -7.82 11.60
N GLY A 36 -0.62 -8.48 11.88
CA GLY A 36 -0.49 -9.92 11.66
C GLY A 36 -0.23 -10.26 10.19
N ASP A 37 0.06 -11.54 9.94
CA ASP A 37 0.36 -12.00 8.58
C ASP A 37 -0.81 -11.79 7.63
N ALA A 38 -2.00 -12.20 8.05
CA ALA A 38 -3.19 -12.06 7.22
C ALA A 38 -3.49 -10.60 6.92
N GLY A 39 -3.34 -9.74 7.94
CA GLY A 39 -3.57 -8.31 7.76
C GLY A 39 -2.56 -7.68 6.80
N ALA A 40 -1.30 -8.09 6.90
CA ALA A 40 -0.27 -7.59 6.00
C ALA A 40 -0.56 -7.99 4.56
N VAL A 41 -0.97 -9.23 4.34
CA VAL A 41 -1.34 -9.70 3.01
C VAL A 41 -2.54 -8.92 2.48
N SER A 42 -3.55 -8.70 3.32
CA SER A 42 -4.72 -7.92 2.93
C SER A 42 -4.36 -6.50 2.53
N LEU A 43 -3.46 -5.87 3.27
CA LEU A 43 -3.00 -4.52 2.93
C LEU A 43 -2.27 -4.50 1.60
N ALA A 44 -1.45 -5.51 1.33
CA ALA A 44 -0.75 -5.60 0.05
C ALA A 44 -1.74 -5.74 -1.10
N PHE A 45 -2.75 -6.61 -0.96
CA PHE A 45 -3.79 -6.75 -1.97
C PHE A 45 -4.55 -5.45 -2.18
N THR A 46 -4.86 -4.75 -1.10
CA THR A 46 -5.58 -3.48 -1.18
C THR A 46 -4.77 -2.45 -1.96
N ALA A 47 -3.48 -2.35 -1.67
CA ALA A 47 -2.60 -1.42 -2.38
C ALA A 47 -2.56 -1.74 -3.87
N CYS A 48 -2.43 -3.03 -4.21
CA CYS A 48 -2.40 -3.45 -5.60
C CYS A 48 -3.73 -3.20 -6.30
N TYR A 49 -4.84 -3.41 -5.59
CA TYR A 49 -6.16 -3.16 -6.15
C TYR A 49 -6.33 -1.70 -6.56
N TYR A 50 -5.97 -0.78 -5.66
CA TYR A 50 -6.09 0.64 -5.98
C TYR A 50 -5.18 1.03 -7.13
N GLU A 51 -3.97 0.50 -7.16
CA GLU A 51 -3.06 0.78 -8.26
C GLU A 51 -3.61 0.28 -9.59
N MET A 52 -4.20 -0.91 -9.58
CA MET A 52 -4.85 -1.46 -10.76
C MET A 52 -5.98 -0.54 -11.23
N MET A 53 -6.83 -0.09 -10.31
CA MET A 53 -7.95 0.77 -10.66
C MET A 53 -7.51 2.09 -11.26
N VAL A 54 -6.47 2.69 -10.69
CA VAL A 54 -5.93 3.94 -11.23
C VAL A 54 -5.46 3.74 -12.66
N ARG A 55 -4.74 2.66 -12.91
CA ARG A 55 -4.21 2.40 -14.24
C ARG A 55 -5.29 2.07 -15.26
N LEU A 56 -6.28 1.29 -14.86
CA LEU A 56 -7.38 0.96 -15.76
C LEU A 56 -8.21 2.20 -16.08
N ASN A 57 -8.48 3.04 -15.10
CA ASN A 57 -9.22 4.28 -15.33
C ASN A 57 -8.47 5.16 -16.33
N SER A 58 -7.17 5.28 -16.16
CA SER A 58 -6.36 6.08 -17.06
C SER A 58 -6.32 5.48 -18.46
N ALA A 59 -6.13 4.15 -18.54
CA ALA A 59 -6.05 3.46 -19.83
C ALA A 59 -7.33 3.57 -20.62
N PHE A 60 -8.48 3.56 -19.93
CA PHE A 60 -9.78 3.63 -20.59
C PHE A 60 -10.31 5.06 -20.72
N GLY A 61 -9.56 6.04 -20.22
CA GLY A 61 -10.01 7.43 -20.27
C GLY A 61 -11.17 7.73 -19.35
N LEU A 62 -11.30 6.98 -18.25
CA LEU A 62 -12.41 7.15 -17.31
C LEU A 62 -12.10 8.14 -16.20
N ASP A 63 -10.90 8.68 -16.17
CA ASP A 63 -10.54 9.66 -15.17
C ASP A 63 -11.47 10.87 -15.27
N ALA A 64 -11.84 11.39 -14.12
CA ALA A 64 -12.71 12.54 -14.07
C ALA A 64 -12.07 13.76 -14.69
N GLY A 65 -10.89 13.68 -14.98
CA GLY A 65 -10.09 14.61 -15.73
C GLY A 65 -10.26 15.97 -15.62
#